data_9ab071ad65134966e9fbd01523dccdfd
#
_entry.id   9ab071ad65134966e9fbd01523dccdfd
#
_cell.length_a   1.000
_cell.length_b   1.000
_cell.length_c   1.000
_cell.angle_alpha   90.00
_cell.angle_beta   90.00
_cell.angle_gamma   90.00
#
_symmetry.space_group_name_H-M   'P 1'
#
loop_
_entity.id
_entity.type
_entity.pdbx_description
1 polymer ?
#
loop_
_entity_poly.entity_id
_entity_poly.type
_entity_poly.pdbx_seq_one_letter_code
_entity_poly.pdbx_strand_id
1 'polypeptide(L)'
;MKKVFITTGTEHYLRQLMANYTGGNVTLLQNFSQSLLYQESTGEKLFQEGAEYRVLQSSGSIKGFGVVVFEYIHLRDEEIPIFLQMYQRASLHFSETPGLQSTKLTKAMNMNKFLIISFWDSEVFFHDWKKSPLSKEITNIMRKNNTQSGFSHEDIYHYPE
;
A
#
# COMPACT_ATOMS: atom_id res chain seq x y z
N MET A 1 -11.55 -9.48 -10.63
CA MET A 1 -11.14 -8.93 -9.32
C MET A 1 -9.74 -8.39 -9.43
N LYS A 2 -9.53 -7.13 -9.07
CA LYS A 2 -8.21 -6.52 -9.12
C LYS A 2 -7.40 -6.92 -7.90
N LYS A 3 -6.14 -7.26 -8.13
CA LYS A 3 -5.23 -7.68 -7.08
C LYS A 3 -3.92 -6.90 -7.15
N VAL A 4 -3.25 -6.81 -6.01
CA VAL A 4 -1.92 -6.27 -5.89
C VAL A 4 -1.01 -7.40 -5.43
N PHE A 5 0.12 -7.57 -6.12
CA PHE A 5 1.15 -8.53 -5.75
C PHE A 5 2.41 -7.78 -5.39
N ILE A 6 3.03 -8.18 -4.28
CA ILE A 6 4.22 -7.52 -3.74
C ILE A 6 5.27 -8.57 -3.44
N THR A 7 6.50 -8.39 -3.97
CA THR A 7 7.64 -9.19 -3.57
C THR A 7 8.82 -8.29 -3.26
N THR A 8 9.63 -8.68 -2.30
CA THR A 8 10.80 -7.91 -1.88
C THR A 8 12.07 -8.72 -2.10
N GLY A 9 13.19 -8.02 -2.16
CA GLY A 9 14.49 -8.65 -2.35
C GLY A 9 15.54 -7.63 -2.71
N THR A 10 16.66 -8.10 -3.24
CA THR A 10 17.71 -7.22 -3.73
C THR A 10 17.31 -6.62 -5.08
N GLU A 11 17.83 -5.44 -5.37
CA GLU A 11 17.55 -4.78 -6.63
C GLU A 11 17.93 -5.66 -7.81
N HIS A 12 19.10 -6.28 -7.75
CA HIS A 12 19.59 -7.15 -8.84
C HIS A 12 18.61 -8.29 -9.13
N TYR A 13 18.18 -8.99 -8.10
CA TYR A 13 17.24 -10.10 -8.23
C TYR A 13 15.90 -9.64 -8.82
N LEU A 14 15.38 -8.53 -8.29
CA LEU A 14 14.08 -8.03 -8.74
C LEU A 14 14.14 -7.51 -10.19
N ARG A 15 15.24 -6.90 -10.59
CA ARG A 15 15.41 -6.47 -11.98
C ARG A 15 15.49 -7.66 -12.94
N GLN A 16 16.07 -8.78 -12.50
CA GLN A 16 16.04 -10.02 -13.27
C GLN A 16 14.63 -10.57 -13.43
N LEU A 17 13.84 -10.53 -12.36
CA LEU A 17 12.44 -10.94 -12.43
C LEU A 17 11.66 -10.06 -13.41
N MET A 18 11.84 -8.75 -13.36
CA MET A 18 11.16 -7.82 -14.27
C MET A 18 11.51 -8.11 -15.73
N ALA A 19 12.76 -8.43 -16.02
CA ALA A 19 13.23 -8.67 -17.37
C ALA A 19 12.55 -9.89 -18.02
N ASN A 20 12.06 -10.82 -17.20
CA ASN A 20 11.40 -12.02 -17.69
C ASN A 20 9.92 -11.81 -18.00
N TYR A 21 9.39 -10.64 -17.66
CA TYR A 21 7.97 -10.33 -17.84
C TYR A 21 7.80 -9.15 -18.76
N THR A 22 7.16 -9.37 -19.89
CA THR A 22 6.86 -8.31 -20.85
C THR A 22 5.38 -7.93 -20.72
N GLY A 23 5.12 -6.65 -20.52
CA GLY A 23 3.75 -6.14 -20.61
C GLY A 23 2.88 -6.26 -19.37
N GLY A 24 3.46 -6.24 -18.19
CA GLY A 24 2.69 -6.16 -16.94
C GLY A 24 2.83 -4.79 -16.29
N ASN A 25 1.87 -4.46 -15.42
CA ASN A 25 1.96 -3.26 -14.59
C ASN A 25 2.87 -3.53 -13.40
N VAL A 26 4.16 -3.71 -13.67
CA VAL A 26 5.16 -4.02 -12.65
C VAL A 26 6.06 -2.82 -12.45
N THR A 27 6.21 -2.40 -11.22
CA THR A 27 7.01 -1.25 -10.84
C THR A 27 8.02 -1.64 -9.78
N LEU A 28 9.28 -1.22 -9.95
CA LEU A 28 10.32 -1.39 -8.96
C LEU A 28 10.35 -0.17 -8.05
N LEU A 29 10.31 -0.40 -6.74
CA LEU A 29 10.38 0.63 -5.72
C LEU A 29 11.52 0.31 -4.76
N GLN A 30 12.06 1.33 -4.10
CA GLN A 30 13.23 1.16 -3.23
C GLN A 30 13.12 1.99 -1.97
N ASN A 31 13.73 1.48 -0.88
CA ASN A 31 14.02 2.26 0.32
C ASN A 31 15.41 1.87 0.83
N PHE A 32 15.78 2.35 2.03
CA PHE A 32 17.12 2.06 2.58
C PHE A 32 17.37 0.59 2.82
N SER A 33 16.33 -0.18 3.10
CA SER A 33 16.47 -1.57 3.54
C SER A 33 16.40 -2.57 2.40
N GLN A 34 15.62 -2.28 1.36
CA GLN A 34 15.31 -3.28 0.34
C GLN A 34 14.69 -2.66 -0.89
N SER A 35 14.56 -3.49 -1.90
CA SER A 35 13.77 -3.18 -3.11
C SER A 35 12.47 -3.99 -3.09
N LEU A 36 11.49 -3.52 -3.82
CA LEU A 36 10.16 -4.12 -3.85
C LEU A 36 9.62 -4.07 -5.28
N LEU A 37 9.04 -5.17 -5.74
CA LEU A 37 8.25 -5.17 -6.97
C LEU A 37 6.77 -5.08 -6.61
N TYR A 38 6.11 -4.16 -7.27
CA TYR A 38 4.68 -3.91 -7.13
C TYR A 38 4.00 -4.21 -8.47
N GLN A 39 2.96 -5.04 -8.42
CA GLN A 39 2.20 -5.39 -9.61
C GLN A 39 0.70 -5.23 -9.34
N GLU A 40 0.00 -4.58 -10.25
CA GLU A 40 -1.46 -4.58 -10.25
C GLU A 40 -1.94 -5.46 -11.38
N SER A 41 -2.88 -6.36 -11.11
CA SER A 41 -3.37 -7.29 -12.12
C SER A 41 -4.79 -7.75 -11.83
N THR A 42 -5.57 -7.96 -12.89
CA THR A 42 -6.86 -8.67 -12.80
C THR A 42 -6.70 -10.15 -13.15
N GLY A 43 -5.53 -10.54 -13.59
CA GLY A 43 -5.23 -11.90 -14.02
C GLY A 43 -4.28 -12.61 -13.08
N GLU A 44 -3.38 -13.37 -13.66
CA GLU A 44 -2.47 -14.20 -12.89
C GLU A 44 -1.30 -13.40 -12.32
N LYS A 45 -0.79 -13.92 -11.22
CA LYS A 45 0.40 -13.43 -10.56
C LYS A 45 1.63 -13.65 -11.45
N LEU A 46 2.43 -12.62 -11.65
CA LEU A 46 3.61 -12.70 -12.52
C LEU A 46 4.82 -13.34 -11.83
N PHE A 47 4.90 -13.29 -10.51
CA PHE A 47 6.01 -13.89 -9.79
C PHE A 47 5.49 -14.89 -8.76
N GLN A 48 6.26 -15.97 -8.57
CA GLN A 48 5.80 -17.09 -7.75
C GLN A 48 5.79 -16.80 -6.27
N GLU A 49 6.71 -15.96 -5.79
CA GLU A 49 6.82 -15.60 -4.40
C GLU A 49 6.25 -14.22 -4.16
N GLY A 50 5.87 -13.95 -2.90
CA GLY A 50 5.39 -12.66 -2.50
C GLY A 50 3.98 -12.69 -1.94
N ALA A 51 3.52 -11.54 -1.52
CA ALA A 51 2.20 -11.37 -0.91
C ALA A 51 1.16 -10.98 -1.95
N GLU A 52 -0.05 -11.45 -1.75
CA GLU A 52 -1.18 -11.20 -2.63
C GLU A 52 -2.28 -10.50 -1.85
N TYR A 53 -2.77 -9.39 -2.39
CA TYR A 53 -3.81 -8.59 -1.77
C TYR A 53 -4.93 -8.33 -2.77
N ARG A 54 -6.16 -8.40 -2.29
CA ARG A 54 -7.35 -8.05 -3.10
C ARG A 54 -7.64 -6.57 -2.92
N VAL A 55 -7.83 -5.83 -4.02
CA VAL A 55 -8.18 -4.42 -3.97
C VAL A 55 -9.66 -4.27 -3.65
N LEU A 56 -9.98 -3.60 -2.55
CA LEU A 56 -11.34 -3.33 -2.12
C LEU A 56 -11.85 -1.99 -2.64
N GLN A 57 -10.97 -0.99 -2.69
CA GLN A 57 -11.31 0.35 -3.13
C GLN A 57 -10.08 1.02 -3.71
N SER A 58 -10.28 1.80 -4.76
CA SER A 58 -9.20 2.50 -5.43
C SER A 58 -9.65 3.92 -5.78
N SER A 59 -8.76 4.89 -5.67
CA SER A 59 -9.05 6.28 -6.03
C SER A 59 -7.82 6.91 -6.67
N GLY A 60 -8.06 7.91 -7.54
CA GLY A 60 -7.00 8.67 -8.20
C GLY A 60 -6.26 7.90 -9.26
N SER A 61 -5.13 8.45 -9.70
CA SER A 61 -4.28 7.88 -10.74
C SER A 61 -2.81 7.98 -10.37
N ILE A 62 -2.08 6.89 -10.56
CA ILE A 62 -0.64 6.82 -10.28
C ILE A 62 0.11 7.58 -11.37
N LYS A 63 1.04 8.46 -10.96
CA LYS A 63 1.78 9.31 -11.89
C LYS A 63 3.16 8.78 -12.28
N GLY A 64 3.70 7.82 -11.52
CA GLY A 64 4.98 7.20 -11.85
C GLY A 64 6.19 7.92 -11.27
N PHE A 65 6.01 8.82 -10.31
CA PHE A 65 7.10 9.49 -9.61
C PHE A 65 6.68 9.78 -8.17
N GLY A 66 7.64 10.13 -7.34
CA GLY A 66 7.39 10.50 -5.94
C GLY A 66 7.64 9.35 -5.00
N VAL A 67 6.80 9.24 -3.99
CA VAL A 67 6.93 8.18 -2.98
C VAL A 67 5.65 7.35 -2.90
N VAL A 68 5.80 6.12 -2.44
CA VAL A 68 4.70 5.19 -2.22
C VAL A 68 4.75 4.72 -0.78
N VAL A 69 3.64 4.85 -0.07
CA VAL A 69 3.54 4.48 1.34
C VAL A 69 2.69 3.23 1.47
N PHE A 70 3.23 2.25 2.18
CA PHE A 70 2.55 0.98 2.46
C PHE A 70 2.24 0.94 3.95
N GLU A 71 0.96 0.98 4.29
CA GLU A 71 0.51 0.91 5.69
C GLU A 71 -0.15 -0.45 5.91
N TYR A 72 0.54 -1.32 6.66
CA TYR A 72 0.07 -2.67 6.98
C TYR A 72 -0.70 -2.62 8.29
N ILE A 73 -1.94 -3.09 8.26
CA ILE A 73 -2.85 -2.97 9.40
C ILE A 73 -3.43 -4.34 9.74
N HIS A 74 -3.13 -4.84 10.95
CA HIS A 74 -3.69 -6.07 11.45
C HIS A 74 -4.88 -5.75 12.34
N LEU A 75 -6.03 -6.38 12.07
CA LEU A 75 -7.27 -6.09 12.79
C LEU A 75 -7.90 -7.36 13.34
N ARG A 76 -8.64 -7.19 14.44
CA ARG A 76 -9.54 -8.24 14.91
C ARG A 76 -10.86 -8.14 14.16
N ASP A 77 -11.63 -9.22 14.13
CA ASP A 77 -12.88 -9.28 13.37
C ASP A 77 -13.83 -8.13 13.73
N GLU A 78 -13.96 -7.82 15.02
CA GLU A 78 -14.88 -6.78 15.49
C GLU A 78 -14.43 -5.36 15.11
N GLU A 79 -13.17 -5.19 14.75
CA GLU A 79 -12.63 -3.88 14.37
C GLU A 79 -12.76 -3.57 12.89
N ILE A 80 -12.97 -4.59 12.06
CA ILE A 80 -13.03 -4.41 10.62
C ILE A 80 -14.12 -3.43 10.18
N PRO A 81 -15.39 -3.55 10.65
CA PRO A 81 -16.40 -2.58 10.23
C PRO A 81 -16.07 -1.14 10.65
N ILE A 82 -15.48 -0.97 11.82
CA ILE A 82 -15.08 0.36 12.31
C ILE A 82 -14.00 0.95 11.41
N PHE A 83 -12.98 0.15 11.07
CA PHE A 83 -11.90 0.57 10.21
C PHE A 83 -12.40 0.94 8.82
N LEU A 84 -13.29 0.13 8.24
CA LEU A 84 -13.82 0.41 6.90
C LEU A 84 -14.63 1.70 6.87
N GLN A 85 -15.38 2.00 7.94
CA GLN A 85 -16.11 3.27 8.04
C GLN A 85 -15.15 4.45 8.12
N MET A 86 -14.07 4.32 8.89
CA MET A 86 -13.05 5.38 9.00
C MET A 86 -12.40 5.63 7.65
N TYR A 87 -12.06 4.57 6.93
CA TYR A 87 -11.47 4.71 5.60
C TYR A 87 -12.42 5.39 4.63
N GLN A 88 -13.71 5.03 4.67
CA GLN A 88 -14.71 5.66 3.82
C GLN A 88 -14.80 7.16 4.06
N ARG A 89 -14.78 7.59 5.33
CA ARG A 89 -14.78 9.02 5.64
C ARG A 89 -13.54 9.71 5.11
N ALA A 90 -12.38 9.10 5.29
CA ALA A 90 -11.14 9.66 4.79
C ALA A 90 -11.15 9.76 3.27
N SER A 91 -11.71 8.77 2.58
CA SER A 91 -11.72 8.73 1.12
C SER A 91 -12.50 9.86 0.49
N LEU A 92 -13.47 10.43 1.20
CA LEU A 92 -14.22 11.58 0.69
C LEU A 92 -13.35 12.83 0.50
N HIS A 93 -12.19 12.87 1.15
CA HIS A 93 -11.28 14.01 1.10
C HIS A 93 -10.03 13.75 0.26
N PHE A 94 -9.89 12.56 -0.31
CA PHE A 94 -8.66 12.22 -1.06
C PHE A 94 -8.43 13.12 -2.27
N SER A 95 -9.49 13.47 -3.00
CA SER A 95 -9.36 14.34 -4.18
C SER A 95 -8.90 15.75 -3.83
N GLU A 96 -9.08 16.17 -2.59
CA GLU A 96 -8.70 17.49 -2.11
C GLU A 96 -7.38 17.48 -1.32
N THR A 97 -6.77 16.31 -1.14
CA THR A 97 -5.54 16.16 -0.36
C THR A 97 -4.33 16.54 -1.22
N PRO A 98 -3.58 17.59 -0.82
CA PRO A 98 -2.44 18.03 -1.62
C PRO A 98 -1.40 16.94 -1.79
N GLY A 99 -0.93 16.77 -3.03
CA GLY A 99 0.14 15.83 -3.35
C GLY A 99 -0.25 14.37 -3.38
N LEU A 100 -1.49 14.02 -3.08
CA LEU A 100 -1.96 12.65 -3.13
C LEU A 100 -2.34 12.29 -4.57
N GLN A 101 -1.67 11.28 -5.13
CA GLN A 101 -1.94 10.83 -6.49
C GLN A 101 -3.04 9.76 -6.53
N SER A 102 -2.89 8.75 -5.71
CA SER A 102 -3.79 7.60 -5.70
C SER A 102 -3.72 6.88 -4.37
N THR A 103 -4.83 6.23 -4.00
CA THR A 103 -4.87 5.35 -2.83
C THR A 103 -5.54 4.04 -3.22
N LYS A 104 -5.09 2.96 -2.58
CA LYS A 104 -5.71 1.65 -2.71
C LYS A 104 -5.89 1.04 -1.34
N LEU A 105 -7.11 0.66 -1.03
CA LEU A 105 -7.40 -0.14 0.16
C LEU A 105 -7.44 -1.60 -0.27
N THR A 106 -6.58 -2.41 0.31
CA THR A 106 -6.48 -3.82 -0.04
C THR A 106 -6.53 -4.71 1.19
N LYS A 107 -6.85 -5.98 0.98
CA LYS A 107 -6.92 -6.97 2.05
C LYS A 107 -6.17 -8.23 1.61
N ALA A 108 -5.33 -8.76 2.50
CA ALA A 108 -4.62 -10.00 2.25
C ALA A 108 -5.61 -11.16 2.10
N MET A 109 -5.25 -12.13 1.25
CA MET A 109 -6.08 -13.31 1.05
C MET A 109 -6.05 -14.14 2.33
N ASN A 110 -7.25 -14.52 2.81
CA ASN A 110 -7.44 -15.46 3.93
C ASN A 110 -6.93 -14.99 5.31
N MET A 111 -6.74 -13.69 5.53
CA MET A 111 -6.37 -13.17 6.85
C MET A 111 -6.84 -11.73 7.04
N ASN A 112 -6.94 -11.31 8.30
CA ASN A 112 -7.40 -9.97 8.66
C ASN A 112 -6.27 -8.95 8.65
N LYS A 113 -5.55 -8.90 7.55
CA LYS A 113 -4.47 -7.97 7.32
C LYS A 113 -4.85 -7.07 6.16
N PHE A 114 -4.92 -5.79 6.42
CA PHE A 114 -5.22 -4.79 5.40
C PHE A 114 -3.94 -4.07 5.01
N LEU A 115 -3.90 -3.58 3.80
CA LEU A 115 -2.78 -2.79 3.30
C LEU A 115 -3.35 -1.57 2.58
N ILE A 116 -3.04 -0.39 3.09
CA ILE A 116 -3.33 0.86 2.39
C ILE A 116 -2.08 1.25 1.63
N ILE A 117 -2.22 1.43 0.32
CA ILE A 117 -1.11 1.86 -0.53
C ILE A 117 -1.45 3.24 -1.04
N SER A 118 -0.61 4.23 -0.70
CA SER A 118 -0.84 5.60 -1.14
C SER A 118 0.36 6.12 -1.91
N PHE A 119 0.07 6.83 -3.00
CA PHE A 119 1.06 7.35 -3.94
C PHE A 119 1.06 8.87 -3.82
N TRP A 120 2.23 9.47 -3.57
CA TRP A 120 2.37 10.89 -3.25
C TRP A 120 3.40 11.55 -4.16
N ASP A 121 3.18 12.84 -4.46
CA ASP A 121 4.12 13.63 -5.25
C ASP A 121 5.47 13.75 -4.53
N SER A 122 5.45 13.83 -3.20
CA SER A 122 6.66 13.80 -2.37
C SER A 122 6.33 13.39 -0.95
N GLU A 123 7.34 13.04 -0.19
CA GLU A 123 7.19 12.61 1.20
C GLU A 123 6.62 13.72 2.09
N VAL A 124 6.90 14.98 1.77
CA VAL A 124 6.40 16.12 2.56
C VAL A 124 4.88 16.13 2.60
N PHE A 125 4.23 15.88 1.47
CA PHE A 125 2.77 15.85 1.42
C PHE A 125 2.19 14.73 2.28
N PHE A 126 2.84 13.57 2.28
CA PHE A 126 2.41 12.48 3.14
C PHE A 126 2.53 12.85 4.62
N HIS A 127 3.66 13.43 5.03
CA HIS A 127 3.84 13.84 6.42
C HIS A 127 2.85 14.90 6.85
N ASP A 128 2.49 15.83 5.96
CA ASP A 128 1.45 16.82 6.24
C ASP A 128 0.10 16.16 6.45
N TRP A 129 -0.24 15.20 5.59
CA TRP A 129 -1.51 14.47 5.75
C TRP A 129 -1.57 13.68 7.05
N LYS A 130 -0.44 13.16 7.52
CA LYS A 130 -0.36 12.42 8.78
C LYS A 130 -0.77 13.26 9.99
N LYS A 131 -0.76 14.56 9.87
CA LYS A 131 -1.19 15.47 10.94
C LYS A 131 -2.71 15.65 10.96
N SER A 132 -3.42 15.18 9.95
CA SER A 132 -4.87 15.35 9.87
C SER A 132 -5.59 14.47 10.88
N PRO A 133 -6.80 14.86 11.35
CA PRO A 133 -7.58 14.04 12.27
C PRO A 133 -7.92 12.66 11.72
N LEU A 134 -8.22 12.57 10.42
CA LEU A 134 -8.58 11.29 9.79
C LEU A 134 -7.41 10.32 9.78
N SER A 135 -6.21 10.82 9.46
CA SER A 135 -5.01 9.99 9.51
C SER A 135 -4.72 9.49 10.92
N LYS A 136 -4.95 10.34 11.92
CA LYS A 136 -4.73 9.97 13.32
C LYS A 136 -5.68 8.88 13.78
N GLU A 137 -6.91 8.85 13.29
CA GLU A 137 -7.83 7.76 13.58
C GLU A 137 -7.30 6.42 13.10
N ILE A 138 -6.77 6.38 11.88
CA ILE A 138 -6.18 5.17 11.31
C ILE A 138 -4.94 4.77 12.10
N THR A 139 -4.08 5.72 12.43
CA THR A 139 -2.87 5.46 13.22
C THR A 139 -3.21 4.90 14.59
N ASN A 140 -4.27 5.38 15.22
CA ASN A 140 -4.69 4.89 16.53
C ASN A 140 -5.15 3.44 16.47
N ILE A 141 -5.86 3.04 15.42
CA ILE A 141 -6.25 1.65 15.22
C ILE A 141 -5.01 0.77 15.02
N MET A 142 -4.06 1.21 14.21
CA MET A 142 -2.82 0.47 13.99
C MET A 142 -2.07 0.24 15.30
N ARG A 143 -1.99 1.28 16.11
CA ARG A 143 -1.26 1.23 17.39
C ARG A 143 -1.94 0.33 18.41
N LYS A 144 -3.27 0.34 18.44
CA LYS A 144 -4.06 -0.42 19.40
C LYS A 144 -3.89 -1.94 19.23
N ASN A 145 -3.58 -2.39 18.02
CA ASN A 145 -3.56 -3.81 17.69
C ASN A 145 -2.17 -4.41 17.56
N ASN A 146 -1.12 -3.66 17.92
CA ASN A 146 0.26 -4.12 17.72
C ASN A 146 0.70 -5.29 18.60
N THR A 147 -0.12 -5.75 19.53
CA THR A 147 0.29 -6.78 20.49
C THR A 147 -0.37 -8.14 20.31
N GLN A 148 -1.45 -8.25 19.54
CA GLN A 148 -2.25 -9.48 19.50
C GLN A 148 -2.39 -10.11 18.11
N SER A 149 -2.40 -9.32 17.05
CA SER A 149 -2.68 -9.81 15.69
C SER A 149 -1.47 -9.72 14.77
N GLY A 150 -0.30 -9.46 15.31
CA GLY A 150 0.87 -9.11 14.55
C GLY A 150 1.12 -7.62 14.64
N PHE A 151 2.15 -7.16 13.95
CA PHE A 151 2.53 -5.75 14.03
C PHE A 151 2.01 -4.98 12.83
N SER A 152 1.20 -3.96 13.09
CA SER A 152 0.89 -2.95 12.09
C SER A 152 2.12 -2.07 11.93
N HIS A 153 2.47 -1.74 10.69
CA HIS A 153 3.64 -0.91 10.43
C HIS A 153 3.49 -0.16 9.11
N GLU A 154 4.37 0.80 8.90
CA GLU A 154 4.37 1.67 7.73
C GLU A 154 5.75 1.65 7.09
N ASP A 155 5.79 1.47 5.77
CA ASP A 155 7.01 1.54 4.98
C ASP A 155 6.87 2.59 3.90
N ILE A 156 7.91 3.38 3.67
CA ILE A 156 7.95 4.38 2.61
C ILE A 156 8.98 3.94 1.57
N TYR A 157 8.55 3.89 0.32
CA TYR A 157 9.41 3.56 -0.82
C TYR A 157 9.40 4.72 -1.81
N HIS A 158 10.42 4.78 -2.64
CA HIS A 158 10.49 5.77 -3.72
C HIS A 158 10.82 5.05 -5.04
N TYR A 159 10.55 5.73 -6.14
CA TYR A 159 10.92 5.23 -7.45
C TYR A 159 12.43 5.29 -7.60
N PRO A 160 13.06 4.30 -8.29
CA PRO A 160 14.50 4.34 -8.54
C PRO A 160 14.85 5.53 -9.42
N GLU A 161 16.03 6.07 -9.20
CA GLU A 161 16.57 7.12 -10.04
C GLU A 161 17.09 6.59 -11.39
#